data_22d3a36fe13dc435a4853f00b88d174a
#
_entry.id   22d3a36fe13dc435a4853f00b88d174a
#
_cell.length_a   1.000
_cell.length_b   1.000
_cell.length_c   1.000
_cell.angle_alpha   90.00
_cell.angle_beta   90.00
_cell.angle_gamma   90.00
#
_symmetry.space_group_name_H-M   'P 1'
#
loop_
_entity.id
_entity.type
_entity.pdbx_description
1 polymer ?
#
loop_
_entity_poly.entity_id
_entity_poly.type
_entity_poly.pdbx_seq_one_letter_code
_entity_poly.pdbx_strand_id
1 'polypeptide(L)'
;MSAQLFEQLSRSARAASENRRLLDAAGAVCLNLIGPLGAGKTTLLSAVAPRLCDKLRVALVRAGPLGAYDAGRTPAGVPTVAAGIGGGARFTALDLRAALDRLDLPALDFVLVENTGALTAQTGTDLGEHVRVVLLSVPDGRAVLVRHPTMLHDAGMVVLTKYDLAATARVDLAQLVHQVRRSNPRAEVICTDTEGRVGVDRLAGWLLGYVRAQRFRPPKPAWELEPAGLPN
;
A
#
# COMPACT_ATOMS: atom_id res chain seq x y z
N MET A 1 1.03 -19.80 21.80
CA MET A 1 0.33 -19.38 20.56
C MET A 1 -0.71 -20.45 20.27
N SER A 2 -2.00 -20.11 20.11
CA SER A 2 -3.05 -21.13 19.88
C SER A 2 -2.93 -21.74 18.48
N ALA A 3 -3.27 -23.05 18.33
CA ALA A 3 -3.27 -23.73 17.04
C ALA A 3 -4.12 -22.99 15.97
N GLN A 4 -5.22 -22.37 16.37
CA GLN A 4 -6.07 -21.55 15.49
C GLN A 4 -5.35 -20.31 14.95
N LEU A 5 -4.56 -19.63 15.77
CA LEU A 5 -3.78 -18.45 15.32
C LEU A 5 -2.69 -18.87 14.31
N PHE A 6 -2.02 -20.00 14.58
CA PHE A 6 -1.02 -20.53 13.65
C PHE A 6 -1.64 -20.94 12.30
N GLU A 7 -2.81 -21.55 12.32
CA GLU A 7 -3.53 -21.93 11.10
C GLU A 7 -3.98 -20.68 10.29
N GLN A 8 -4.49 -19.65 10.95
CA GLN A 8 -4.88 -18.41 10.30
C GLN A 8 -3.67 -17.69 9.65
N LEU A 9 -2.53 -17.63 10.36
CA LEU A 9 -1.31 -17.05 9.82
C LEU A 9 -0.80 -17.84 8.60
N SER A 10 -0.82 -19.17 8.66
CA SER A 10 -0.41 -20.04 7.56
C SER A 10 -1.32 -19.89 6.34
N ARG A 11 -2.62 -19.78 6.54
CA ARG A 11 -3.59 -19.52 5.45
C ARG A 11 -3.36 -18.14 4.81
N SER A 12 -3.12 -17.11 5.61
CA SER A 12 -2.83 -15.77 5.10
C SER A 12 -1.54 -15.72 4.30
N ALA A 13 -0.47 -16.39 4.77
CA ALA A 13 0.80 -16.46 4.07
C ALA A 13 0.70 -17.19 2.72
N ARG A 14 -0.06 -18.29 2.66
CA ARG A 14 -0.36 -19.00 1.40
C ARG A 14 -1.12 -18.11 0.43
N ALA A 15 -2.18 -17.45 0.90
CA ALA A 15 -2.96 -16.52 0.08
C ALA A 15 -2.11 -15.37 -0.45
N ALA A 16 -1.19 -14.81 0.35
CA ALA A 16 -0.27 -13.77 -0.09
C ALA A 16 0.66 -14.26 -1.22
N SER A 17 1.21 -15.48 -1.09
CA SER A 17 2.03 -16.09 -2.14
C SER A 17 1.23 -16.34 -3.42
N GLU A 18 0.00 -16.81 -3.29
CA GLU A 18 -0.91 -17.03 -4.42
C GLU A 18 -1.30 -15.72 -5.11
N ASN A 19 -1.60 -14.67 -4.33
CA ASN A 19 -1.91 -13.34 -4.86
C ASN A 19 -0.74 -12.80 -5.70
N ARG A 20 0.49 -12.93 -5.18
CA ARG A 20 1.69 -12.49 -5.90
C ARG A 20 1.87 -13.25 -7.21
N ARG A 21 1.71 -14.59 -7.20
CA ARG A 21 1.79 -15.41 -8.41
C ARG A 21 0.71 -15.03 -9.44
N LEU A 22 -0.51 -14.76 -8.98
CA LEU A 22 -1.62 -14.36 -9.83
C LEU A 22 -1.34 -13.01 -10.50
N LEU A 23 -0.85 -12.04 -9.74
CA LEU A 23 -0.48 -10.72 -10.23
C LEU A 23 0.70 -10.80 -11.20
N ASP A 24 1.74 -11.56 -10.86
CA ASP A 24 2.91 -11.78 -11.72
C ASP A 24 2.50 -12.44 -13.05
N ALA A 25 1.65 -13.46 -13.00
CA ALA A 25 1.15 -14.14 -14.22
C ALA A 25 0.31 -13.23 -15.11
N ALA A 26 -0.44 -12.29 -14.52
CA ALA A 26 -1.20 -11.28 -15.25
C ALA A 26 -0.34 -10.10 -15.76
N GLY A 27 0.90 -9.97 -15.30
CA GLY A 27 1.76 -8.82 -15.56
C GLY A 27 1.28 -7.54 -14.86
N ALA A 28 0.45 -7.67 -13.82
CA ALA A 28 -0.11 -6.56 -13.06
C ALA A 28 0.71 -6.32 -11.79
N VAL A 29 1.10 -5.08 -11.54
CA VAL A 29 1.82 -4.69 -10.32
C VAL A 29 0.81 -4.28 -9.24
N CYS A 30 1.00 -4.73 -8.00
CA CYS A 30 0.14 -4.38 -6.88
C CYS A 30 0.87 -3.53 -5.85
N LEU A 31 0.26 -2.41 -5.46
CA LEU A 31 0.73 -1.52 -4.40
C LEU A 31 -0.24 -1.55 -3.24
N ASN A 32 0.29 -1.69 -2.02
CA ASN A 32 -0.48 -1.58 -0.78
C ASN A 32 -0.19 -0.23 -0.11
N LEU A 33 -1.21 0.65 -0.07
CA LEU A 33 -1.14 1.96 0.55
C LEU A 33 -1.64 1.88 1.99
N ILE A 34 -0.74 2.00 2.94
CA ILE A 34 -1.05 1.98 4.36
C ILE A 34 -0.78 3.33 5.02
N GLY A 35 -1.37 3.55 6.17
CA GLY A 35 -1.19 4.78 6.95
C GLY A 35 -2.35 4.98 7.92
N PRO A 36 -2.17 5.81 8.97
CA PRO A 36 -3.20 6.08 9.95
C PRO A 36 -4.46 6.71 9.33
N LEU A 37 -5.55 6.67 10.09
CA LEU A 37 -6.72 7.44 9.75
C LEU A 37 -6.34 8.93 9.69
N GLY A 38 -6.84 9.63 8.67
CA GLY A 38 -6.49 11.05 8.48
C GLY A 38 -5.14 11.30 7.79
N ALA A 39 -4.34 10.28 7.48
CA ALA A 39 -3.06 10.46 6.75
C ALA A 39 -3.22 10.95 5.30
N GLY A 40 -4.44 11.07 4.78
CA GLY A 40 -4.69 11.59 3.44
C GLY A 40 -4.63 10.54 2.32
N LYS A 41 -4.77 9.23 2.63
CA LYS A 41 -4.72 8.14 1.63
C LYS A 41 -5.68 8.37 0.46
N THR A 42 -6.95 8.55 0.73
CA THR A 42 -7.98 8.77 -0.29
C THR A 42 -7.73 10.04 -1.10
N THR A 43 -7.35 11.14 -0.43
CA THR A 43 -7.04 12.42 -1.09
C THR A 43 -5.84 12.27 -2.03
N LEU A 44 -4.77 11.61 -1.55
CA LEU A 44 -3.58 11.36 -2.36
C LEU A 44 -3.89 10.48 -3.58
N LEU A 45 -4.67 9.41 -3.39
CA LEU A 45 -5.08 8.54 -4.49
C LEU A 45 -5.92 9.30 -5.53
N SER A 46 -6.85 10.15 -5.10
CA SER A 46 -7.64 11.00 -6.00
C SER A 46 -6.77 11.98 -6.80
N ALA A 47 -5.68 12.47 -6.22
CA ALA A 47 -4.75 13.36 -6.90
C ALA A 47 -3.80 12.64 -7.87
N VAL A 48 -3.36 11.42 -7.50
CA VAL A 48 -2.36 10.65 -8.26
C VAL A 48 -2.99 9.80 -9.37
N ALA A 49 -4.18 9.22 -9.13
CA ALA A 49 -4.78 8.28 -10.06
C ALA A 49 -4.98 8.83 -11.49
N PRO A 50 -5.43 10.07 -11.72
CA PRO A 50 -5.54 10.60 -13.08
C PRO A 50 -4.22 10.55 -13.84
N ARG A 51 -3.10 10.90 -13.17
CA ARG A 51 -1.75 10.89 -13.78
C ARG A 51 -1.25 9.50 -14.14
N LEU A 52 -1.70 8.51 -13.37
CA LEU A 52 -1.37 7.11 -13.66
C LEU A 52 -2.24 6.57 -14.79
N CYS A 53 -3.53 6.91 -14.81
CA CYS A 53 -4.47 6.43 -15.82
C CYS A 53 -4.18 6.95 -17.23
N ASP A 54 -3.46 8.05 -17.36
CA ASP A 54 -2.97 8.54 -18.66
C ASP A 54 -1.98 7.56 -19.33
N LYS A 55 -1.36 6.66 -18.55
CA LYS A 55 -0.25 5.81 -19.01
C LYS A 55 -0.39 4.32 -18.64
N LEU A 56 -1.28 4.01 -17.71
CA LEU A 56 -1.48 2.67 -17.17
C LEU A 56 -2.98 2.36 -17.05
N ARG A 57 -3.33 1.10 -17.21
CA ARG A 57 -4.65 0.57 -16.89
C ARG A 57 -4.68 0.25 -15.39
N VAL A 58 -5.34 1.10 -14.63
CA VAL A 58 -5.33 1.08 -13.16
C VAL A 58 -6.65 0.58 -12.61
N ALA A 59 -6.62 -0.25 -11.58
CA ALA A 59 -7.77 -0.56 -10.74
C ALA A 59 -7.49 -0.21 -9.28
N LEU A 60 -8.55 0.09 -8.54
CA LEU A 60 -8.50 0.41 -7.11
C LEU A 60 -9.24 -0.65 -6.29
N VAL A 61 -8.56 -1.20 -5.30
CA VAL A 61 -9.18 -2.03 -4.26
C VAL A 61 -9.24 -1.20 -2.98
N ARG A 62 -10.44 -1.00 -2.43
CA ARG A 62 -10.63 -0.30 -1.16
C ARG A 62 -11.00 -1.27 -0.05
N ALA A 63 -10.12 -1.36 0.93
CA ALA A 63 -10.37 -2.14 2.14
C ALA A 63 -11.19 -1.33 3.15
N GLY A 64 -12.26 -1.91 3.64
CA GLY A 64 -13.09 -1.26 4.64
C GLY A 64 -14.40 -2.01 4.92
N PRO A 65 -15.19 -1.55 5.91
CA PRO A 65 -16.52 -2.10 6.14
C PRO A 65 -17.38 -1.91 4.88
N LEU A 66 -18.11 -2.97 4.50
CA LEU A 66 -19.07 -2.89 3.41
C LEU A 66 -20.11 -1.80 3.75
N GLY A 67 -20.26 -0.81 2.87
CA GLY A 67 -21.19 0.31 3.07
C GLY A 67 -20.53 1.61 3.60
N ALA A 68 -19.30 1.58 4.11
CA ALA A 68 -18.57 2.80 4.51
C ALA A 68 -17.92 3.53 3.32
N TYR A 69 -18.26 3.13 2.11
CA TYR A 69 -17.66 3.58 0.88
C TYR A 69 -18.32 4.87 0.37
N ASP A 70 -17.58 5.96 0.40
CA ASP A 70 -17.99 7.21 -0.25
C ASP A 70 -17.64 7.15 -1.75
N ALA A 71 -18.63 6.80 -2.57
CA ALA A 71 -18.48 6.72 -4.02
C ALA A 71 -18.01 8.05 -4.65
N GLY A 72 -18.31 9.19 -4.03
CA GLY A 72 -17.88 10.50 -4.49
C GLY A 72 -16.37 10.76 -4.40
N ARG A 73 -15.64 9.91 -3.68
CA ARG A 73 -14.18 10.00 -3.54
C ARG A 73 -13.41 9.01 -4.40
N THR A 74 -14.08 8.31 -5.30
CA THR A 74 -13.41 7.44 -6.27
C THR A 74 -12.89 8.30 -7.43
N PRO A 75 -11.63 8.10 -7.84
CA PRO A 75 -11.14 8.73 -9.05
C PRO A 75 -12.02 8.35 -10.25
N ALA A 76 -12.47 9.33 -11.00
CA ALA A 76 -13.34 9.10 -12.16
C ALA A 76 -12.66 8.16 -13.16
N GLY A 77 -13.40 7.18 -13.68
CA GLY A 77 -12.90 6.25 -14.70
C GLY A 77 -11.99 5.13 -14.17
N VAL A 78 -11.73 5.04 -12.86
CA VAL A 78 -10.93 3.95 -12.28
C VAL A 78 -11.85 2.82 -11.79
N PRO A 79 -11.78 1.62 -12.38
CA PRO A 79 -12.48 0.45 -11.86
C PRO A 79 -12.16 0.25 -10.38
N THR A 80 -13.18 0.21 -9.54
CA THR A 80 -13.01 0.15 -8.09
C THR A 80 -13.78 -1.00 -7.51
N VAL A 81 -13.09 -1.82 -6.71
CA VAL A 81 -13.67 -2.93 -5.96
C VAL A 81 -13.61 -2.61 -4.47
N ALA A 82 -14.77 -2.60 -3.82
CA ALA A 82 -14.84 -2.60 -2.37
C ALA A 82 -14.52 -4.00 -1.85
N ALA A 83 -13.52 -4.10 -0.99
CA ALA A 83 -13.13 -5.33 -0.33
C ALA A 83 -13.57 -5.27 1.13
N GLY A 84 -14.50 -6.15 1.53
CA GLY A 84 -14.95 -6.27 2.90
C GLY A 84 -13.83 -6.76 3.81
N ILE A 85 -13.88 -6.34 5.07
CA ILE A 85 -13.04 -6.92 6.12
C ILE A 85 -13.84 -8.09 6.69
N GLY A 86 -13.42 -9.31 6.37
CA GLY A 86 -14.11 -10.55 6.80
C GLY A 86 -14.08 -10.73 8.30
N GLY A 87 -15.07 -10.17 9.02
CA GLY A 87 -15.31 -10.42 10.45
C GLY A 87 -14.22 -9.90 11.41
N GLY A 88 -13.19 -9.21 10.94
CA GLY A 88 -12.06 -8.72 11.73
C GLY A 88 -11.73 -7.25 11.49
N ALA A 89 -10.90 -6.66 12.36
CA ALA A 89 -10.40 -5.31 12.21
C ALA A 89 -9.25 -5.20 11.18
N ARG A 90 -8.89 -6.32 10.52
CA ARG A 90 -7.68 -6.46 9.70
C ARG A 90 -8.03 -6.86 8.27
N PHE A 91 -7.50 -6.14 7.31
CA PHE A 91 -7.52 -6.55 5.91
C PHE A 91 -6.41 -7.57 5.63
N THR A 92 -6.77 -8.71 5.06
CA THR A 92 -5.89 -9.87 4.91
C THR A 92 -5.62 -10.20 3.44
N ALA A 93 -4.67 -11.11 3.20
CA ALA A 93 -4.42 -11.63 1.84
C ALA A 93 -5.62 -12.36 1.24
N LEU A 94 -6.48 -12.98 2.07
CA LEU A 94 -7.72 -13.61 1.60
C LEU A 94 -8.74 -12.57 1.14
N ASP A 95 -8.85 -11.44 1.86
CA ASP A 95 -9.74 -10.34 1.45
C ASP A 95 -9.26 -9.70 0.14
N LEU A 96 -7.94 -9.54 -0.01
CA LEU A 96 -7.36 -9.08 -1.27
C LEU A 96 -7.64 -10.09 -2.38
N ARG A 97 -7.48 -11.40 -2.14
CA ARG A 97 -7.77 -12.44 -3.13
C ARG A 97 -9.19 -12.33 -3.65
N ALA A 98 -10.16 -12.24 -2.76
CA ALA A 98 -11.57 -12.08 -3.13
C ALA A 98 -11.85 -10.80 -3.95
N ALA A 99 -11.06 -9.75 -3.75
CA ALA A 99 -11.13 -8.54 -4.57
C ALA A 99 -10.48 -8.73 -5.94
N LEU A 100 -9.31 -9.38 -6.01
CA LEU A 100 -8.60 -9.67 -7.26
C LEU A 100 -9.43 -10.57 -8.19
N ASP A 101 -10.15 -11.55 -7.65
CA ASP A 101 -11.01 -12.45 -8.42
C ASP A 101 -12.20 -11.72 -9.10
N ARG A 102 -12.47 -10.46 -8.72
CA ARG A 102 -13.51 -9.59 -9.32
C ARG A 102 -12.94 -8.62 -10.36
N LEU A 103 -11.64 -8.65 -10.61
CA LEU A 103 -10.93 -7.80 -11.56
C LEU A 103 -10.48 -8.62 -12.78
N ASP A 104 -10.53 -8.01 -13.95
CA ASP A 104 -9.88 -8.57 -15.15
C ASP A 104 -8.39 -8.23 -15.11
N LEU A 105 -7.62 -8.99 -14.30
CA LEU A 105 -6.20 -8.73 -14.06
C LEU A 105 -5.36 -8.68 -15.35
N PRO A 106 -5.56 -9.54 -16.37
CA PRO A 106 -4.83 -9.44 -17.64
C PRO A 106 -5.04 -8.11 -18.39
N ALA A 107 -6.18 -7.44 -18.13
CA ALA A 107 -6.45 -6.11 -18.70
C ALA A 107 -5.83 -4.96 -17.88
N LEU A 108 -5.15 -5.23 -16.76
CA LEU A 108 -4.60 -4.23 -15.86
C LEU A 108 -3.07 -4.21 -15.89
N ASP A 109 -2.51 -3.02 -15.67
CA ASP A 109 -1.08 -2.81 -15.46
C ASP A 109 -0.78 -2.59 -13.97
N PHE A 110 -1.74 -2.02 -13.22
CA PHE A 110 -1.51 -1.59 -11.86
C PHE A 110 -2.76 -1.72 -10.99
N VAL A 111 -2.62 -2.38 -9.83
CA VAL A 111 -3.65 -2.49 -8.80
C VAL A 111 -3.21 -1.68 -7.58
N LEU A 112 -4.00 -0.67 -7.23
CA LEU A 112 -3.82 0.13 -6.03
C LEU A 112 -4.70 -0.43 -4.91
N VAL A 113 -4.13 -0.77 -3.78
CA VAL A 113 -4.89 -1.17 -2.59
C VAL A 113 -4.87 -0.03 -1.58
N GLU A 114 -6.01 0.61 -1.38
CA GLU A 114 -6.21 1.54 -0.26
C GLU A 114 -6.59 0.75 0.98
N ASN A 115 -5.60 0.52 1.86
CA ASN A 115 -5.82 -0.22 3.09
C ASN A 115 -6.53 0.63 4.16
N THR A 116 -7.10 -0.03 5.17
CA THR A 116 -7.77 0.65 6.29
C THR A 116 -6.84 1.56 7.07
N GLY A 117 -7.38 2.45 7.89
CA GLY A 117 -6.58 3.32 8.78
C GLY A 117 -6.09 2.65 10.07
N ALA A 118 -6.36 1.37 10.29
CA ALA A 118 -6.00 0.66 11.52
C ALA A 118 -4.55 0.14 11.45
N LEU A 119 -3.57 0.99 11.80
CA LEU A 119 -2.14 0.70 11.69
C LEU A 119 -1.67 -0.56 12.42
N THR A 120 -2.17 -0.78 13.64
CA THR A 120 -1.84 -1.97 14.43
C THR A 120 -2.21 -3.27 13.73
N ALA A 121 -3.21 -3.21 12.85
CA ALA A 121 -3.68 -4.36 12.08
C ALA A 121 -2.92 -4.51 10.74
N GLN A 122 -2.25 -3.48 10.26
CA GLN A 122 -1.62 -3.44 8.92
C GLN A 122 -0.12 -3.74 8.94
N THR A 123 0.56 -3.39 10.05
CA THR A 123 1.98 -3.67 10.22
C THR A 123 2.24 -5.17 10.24
N GLY A 124 3.10 -5.65 9.36
CA GLY A 124 3.49 -7.06 9.26
C GLY A 124 2.48 -7.98 8.55
N THR A 125 1.42 -7.45 7.93
CA THR A 125 0.52 -8.25 7.09
C THR A 125 0.99 -8.20 5.65
N ASP A 126 1.48 -9.31 5.12
CA ASP A 126 1.76 -9.50 3.68
C ASP A 126 0.44 -9.81 2.97
N LEU A 127 0.07 -9.03 1.98
CA LEU A 127 -1.11 -9.23 1.13
C LEU A 127 -0.75 -9.94 -0.18
N GLY A 128 0.55 -10.10 -0.49
CA GLY A 128 1.06 -10.48 -1.79
C GLY A 128 1.30 -9.27 -2.71
N GLU A 129 1.36 -8.08 -2.15
CA GLU A 129 1.70 -6.86 -2.87
C GLU A 129 3.17 -6.83 -3.32
N HIS A 130 3.47 -6.10 -4.40
CA HIS A 130 4.83 -5.90 -4.89
C HIS A 130 5.55 -4.79 -4.15
N VAL A 131 4.81 -3.77 -3.71
CA VAL A 131 5.36 -2.65 -2.95
C VAL A 131 4.37 -2.14 -1.93
N ARG A 132 4.90 -1.79 -0.76
CA ARG A 132 4.18 -1.10 0.29
C ARG A 132 4.57 0.36 0.32
N VAL A 133 3.57 1.23 0.30
CA VAL A 133 3.74 2.67 0.45
C VAL A 133 3.09 3.11 1.75
N VAL A 134 3.87 3.75 2.60
CA VAL A 134 3.40 4.23 3.91
C VAL A 134 3.14 5.73 3.84
N LEU A 135 1.92 6.14 4.21
CA LEU A 135 1.58 7.54 4.38
C LEU A 135 1.68 7.96 5.85
N LEU A 136 2.36 9.07 6.07
CA LEU A 136 2.41 9.77 7.34
C LEU A 136 2.02 11.24 7.13
N SER A 137 1.05 11.75 7.86
CA SER A 137 0.82 13.20 7.89
C SER A 137 1.95 13.86 8.68
N VAL A 138 2.50 14.96 8.19
CA VAL A 138 3.61 15.67 8.86
C VAL A 138 3.24 16.09 10.28
N PRO A 139 2.03 16.63 10.57
CA PRO A 139 1.64 16.98 11.94
C PRO A 139 1.69 15.80 12.93
N ASP A 140 1.35 14.59 12.49
CA ASP A 140 1.22 13.42 13.37
C ASP A 140 2.41 12.46 13.28
N GLY A 141 3.28 12.65 12.29
CA GLY A 141 4.29 11.68 11.86
C GLY A 141 5.18 11.20 13.01
N ARG A 142 5.68 12.11 13.84
CA ARG A 142 6.52 11.76 14.99
C ARG A 142 5.79 10.88 16.01
N ALA A 143 4.55 11.23 16.36
CA ALA A 143 3.75 10.47 17.31
C ALA A 143 3.40 9.07 16.77
N VAL A 144 3.15 8.97 15.47
CA VAL A 144 2.87 7.70 14.80
C VAL A 144 4.10 6.81 14.79
N LEU A 145 5.29 7.33 14.45
CA LEU A 145 6.54 6.55 14.45
C LEU A 145 6.91 6.03 15.85
N VAL A 146 6.66 6.80 16.89
CA VAL A 146 6.90 6.36 18.28
C VAL A 146 5.95 5.21 18.66
N ARG A 147 4.67 5.29 18.27
CA ARG A 147 3.68 4.26 18.59
C ARG A 147 3.80 3.00 17.73
N HIS A 148 4.30 3.13 16.51
CA HIS A 148 4.37 2.06 15.51
C HIS A 148 5.76 1.99 14.85
N PRO A 149 6.82 1.66 15.63
CA PRO A 149 8.20 1.74 15.15
C PRO A 149 8.51 0.81 13.98
N THR A 150 7.78 -0.29 13.84
CA THR A 150 8.00 -1.29 12.80
C THR A 150 7.23 -1.01 11.49
N MET A 151 6.36 0.02 11.46
CA MET A 151 5.49 0.25 10.31
C MET A 151 6.24 0.57 9.02
N LEU A 152 7.47 1.06 9.13
CA LEU A 152 8.29 1.43 7.97
C LEU A 152 9.19 0.30 7.47
N HIS A 153 9.30 -0.83 8.19
CA HIS A 153 10.29 -1.88 7.91
C HIS A 153 10.24 -2.38 6.46
N ASP A 154 9.05 -2.67 5.96
CA ASP A 154 8.84 -3.24 4.63
C ASP A 154 8.35 -2.20 3.61
N ALA A 155 8.46 -0.91 3.95
CA ALA A 155 8.05 0.15 3.05
C ALA A 155 9.08 0.34 1.92
N GLY A 156 8.64 0.28 0.66
CA GLY A 156 9.43 0.71 -0.48
C GLY A 156 9.46 2.24 -0.61
N MET A 157 8.42 2.90 -0.08
CA MET A 157 8.31 4.36 -0.06
C MET A 157 7.57 4.85 1.17
N VAL A 158 7.96 6.02 1.65
CA VAL A 158 7.22 6.80 2.66
C VAL A 158 6.80 8.14 2.06
N VAL A 159 5.51 8.42 2.09
CA VAL A 159 4.96 9.71 1.66
C VAL A 159 4.61 10.53 2.90
N LEU A 160 5.30 11.65 3.07
CA LEU A 160 5.01 12.64 4.10
C LEU A 160 3.97 13.61 3.53
N THR A 161 2.71 13.42 3.91
CA THR A 161 1.59 14.24 3.44
C THR A 161 1.42 15.47 4.31
N LYS A 162 0.70 16.48 3.79
CA LYS A 162 0.40 17.74 4.51
C LYS A 162 1.68 18.45 4.98
N TYR A 163 2.72 18.44 4.14
CA TYR A 163 3.98 19.08 4.51
C TYR A 163 3.84 20.60 4.65
N ASP A 164 2.87 21.20 3.97
CA ASP A 164 2.45 22.59 4.09
C ASP A 164 2.05 22.99 5.51
N LEU A 165 1.60 22.04 6.32
CA LEU A 165 1.26 22.25 7.71
C LEU A 165 2.46 22.14 8.67
N ALA A 166 3.67 21.89 8.18
CA ALA A 166 4.86 21.71 9.03
C ALA A 166 5.11 22.92 9.95
N ALA A 167 5.05 24.13 9.39
CA ALA A 167 5.27 25.37 10.15
C ALA A 167 4.18 25.59 11.20
N THR A 168 2.90 25.41 10.84
CA THR A 168 1.77 25.58 11.75
C THR A 168 1.79 24.54 12.87
N ALA A 169 2.14 23.30 12.55
CA ALA A 169 2.27 22.21 13.51
C ALA A 169 3.60 22.23 14.29
N ARG A 170 4.49 23.19 14.01
CA ARG A 170 5.82 23.30 14.61
C ARG A 170 6.63 22.02 14.49
N VAL A 171 6.56 21.37 13.33
CA VAL A 171 7.30 20.14 13.01
C VAL A 171 8.56 20.50 12.25
N ASP A 172 9.70 20.05 12.76
CA ASP A 172 10.95 20.04 12.00
C ASP A 172 10.90 18.91 10.96
N LEU A 173 10.66 19.29 9.70
CA LEU A 173 10.54 18.35 8.59
C LEU A 173 11.85 17.60 8.34
N ALA A 174 13.01 18.27 8.50
CA ALA A 174 14.31 17.63 8.30
C ALA A 174 14.53 16.54 9.35
N GLN A 175 14.18 16.81 10.60
CA GLN A 175 14.24 15.82 11.68
C GLN A 175 13.30 14.65 11.43
N LEU A 176 12.07 14.91 10.96
CA LEU A 176 11.11 13.84 10.64
C LEU A 176 11.62 12.95 9.50
N VAL A 177 12.13 13.55 8.41
CA VAL A 177 12.76 12.80 7.31
C VAL A 177 13.95 11.98 7.79
N HIS A 178 14.78 12.55 8.67
CA HIS A 178 15.90 11.82 9.27
C HIS A 178 15.44 10.61 10.08
N GLN A 179 14.38 10.74 10.89
CA GLN A 179 13.79 9.63 11.64
C GLN A 179 13.27 8.52 10.72
N VAL A 180 12.56 8.89 9.65
CA VAL A 180 12.09 7.93 8.63
C VAL A 180 13.26 7.16 8.03
N ARG A 181 14.31 7.85 7.58
CA ARG A 181 15.51 7.22 6.98
C ARG A 181 16.28 6.35 7.97
N ARG A 182 16.30 6.70 9.25
CA ARG A 182 16.90 5.83 10.28
C ARG A 182 16.10 4.55 10.47
N SER A 183 14.77 4.62 10.40
CA SER A 183 13.90 3.45 10.56
C SER A 183 13.91 2.55 9.33
N ASN A 184 14.03 3.13 8.13
CA ASN A 184 14.18 2.40 6.88
C ASN A 184 15.05 3.18 5.89
N PRO A 185 16.37 2.89 5.83
CA PRO A 185 17.30 3.55 4.91
C PRO A 185 17.03 3.26 3.43
N ARG A 186 16.27 2.21 3.12
CA ARG A 186 15.97 1.79 1.74
C ARG A 186 14.72 2.46 1.17
N ALA A 187 13.84 2.98 2.04
CA ALA A 187 12.62 3.62 1.58
C ALA A 187 12.88 4.96 0.92
N GLU A 188 12.30 5.16 -0.25
CA GLU A 188 12.20 6.50 -0.84
C GLU A 188 11.31 7.39 0.03
N VAL A 189 11.65 8.67 0.13
CA VAL A 189 10.85 9.64 0.90
C VAL A 189 10.40 10.76 -0.02
N ILE A 190 9.09 10.96 -0.11
CA ILE A 190 8.47 12.04 -0.88
C ILE A 190 7.58 12.85 0.06
N CYS A 191 7.70 14.18 0.00
CA CYS A 191 6.75 15.08 0.66
C CYS A 191 5.68 15.51 -0.33
N THR A 192 4.40 15.51 0.10
CA THR A 192 3.28 15.94 -0.73
C THR A 192 2.40 16.92 0.02
N ASP A 193 1.95 17.93 -0.71
CA ASP A 193 0.83 18.78 -0.38
C ASP A 193 -0.27 18.49 -1.40
N THR A 194 -1.36 17.89 -0.94
CA THR A 194 -2.44 17.49 -1.85
C THR A 194 -3.26 18.68 -2.34
N GLU A 195 -3.33 19.76 -1.59
CA GLU A 195 -4.04 20.98 -1.99
C GLU A 195 -3.21 21.80 -2.97
N GLY A 196 -1.93 22.03 -2.66
CA GLY A 196 -0.99 22.71 -3.54
C GLY A 196 -0.48 21.87 -4.70
N ARG A 197 -0.76 20.56 -4.71
CA ARG A 197 -0.30 19.57 -5.70
C ARG A 197 1.21 19.38 -5.75
N VAL A 198 1.92 19.84 -4.75
CA VAL A 198 3.36 19.65 -4.65
C VAL A 198 3.68 18.17 -4.39
N GLY A 199 4.70 17.65 -5.05
CA GLY A 199 5.18 16.27 -4.87
C GLY A 199 4.31 15.18 -5.52
N VAL A 200 3.08 15.47 -5.92
CA VAL A 200 2.18 14.48 -6.53
C VAL A 200 2.70 13.98 -7.88
N ASP A 201 3.26 14.88 -8.71
CA ASP A 201 3.85 14.49 -10.00
C ASP A 201 5.13 13.64 -9.80
N ARG A 202 5.93 13.95 -8.77
CA ARG A 202 7.10 13.14 -8.41
C ARG A 202 6.67 11.74 -7.94
N LEU A 203 5.62 11.65 -7.13
CA LEU A 203 5.05 10.38 -6.70
C LEU A 203 4.54 9.57 -7.90
N ALA A 204 3.76 10.20 -8.78
CA ALA A 204 3.28 9.55 -10.00
C ALA A 204 4.45 9.05 -10.87
N GLY A 205 5.48 9.85 -11.06
CA GLY A 205 6.70 9.48 -11.80
C GLY A 205 7.41 8.27 -11.18
N TRP A 206 7.53 8.23 -9.86
CA TRP A 206 8.11 7.09 -9.16
C TRP A 206 7.27 5.82 -9.35
N LEU A 207 5.95 5.91 -9.18
CA LEU A 207 5.04 4.78 -9.37
C LEU A 207 5.09 4.24 -10.80
N LEU A 208 5.09 5.12 -11.80
CA LEU A 208 5.24 4.73 -13.21
C LEU A 208 6.57 4.02 -13.46
N GLY A 209 7.66 4.54 -12.90
CA GLY A 209 8.98 3.92 -12.97
C GLY A 209 9.01 2.55 -12.32
N TYR A 210 8.40 2.43 -11.14
CA TYR A 210 8.33 1.17 -10.40
C TYR A 210 7.55 0.10 -11.19
N VAL A 211 6.36 0.43 -11.70
CA VAL A 211 5.55 -0.49 -12.52
C VAL A 211 6.34 -0.97 -13.74
N ARG A 212 7.00 -0.06 -14.44
CA ARG A 212 7.85 -0.43 -15.60
C ARG A 212 8.97 -1.38 -15.18
N ALA A 213 9.69 -1.06 -14.12
CA ALA A 213 10.81 -1.88 -13.64
C ALA A 213 10.34 -3.30 -13.24
N GLN A 214 9.18 -3.44 -12.61
CA GLN A 214 8.63 -4.74 -12.24
C GLN A 214 8.23 -5.56 -13.47
N ARG A 215 7.61 -4.96 -14.47
CA ARG A 215 7.19 -5.65 -15.69
C ARG A 215 8.35 -6.17 -16.56
N PHE A 216 9.51 -5.53 -16.47
CA PHE A 216 10.74 -5.95 -17.15
C PHE A 216 11.62 -6.84 -16.29
N ARG A 217 11.22 -7.14 -15.06
CA ARG A 217 11.99 -8.03 -14.18
C ARG A 217 11.86 -9.46 -14.71
N PRO A 218 12.97 -10.19 -14.89
CA PRO A 218 12.90 -11.60 -15.23
C PRO A 218 12.12 -12.35 -14.14
N PRO A 219 11.33 -13.38 -14.52
CA PRO A 219 10.60 -14.17 -13.55
C PRO A 219 11.58 -14.71 -12.49
N LYS A 220 11.17 -14.64 -11.22
CA LYS A 220 11.96 -15.22 -10.15
C LYS A 220 12.14 -16.71 -10.41
N PRO A 221 13.35 -17.23 -10.27
CA PRO A 221 13.60 -18.66 -10.45
C PRO A 221 12.74 -19.46 -9.45
N ALA A 222 12.31 -20.64 -9.87
CA ALA A 222 11.36 -21.46 -9.10
C ALA A 222 11.79 -21.70 -7.64
N TRP A 223 13.09 -21.76 -7.36
CA TRP A 223 13.63 -21.97 -6.00
C TRP A 223 13.44 -20.75 -5.07
N GLU A 224 13.26 -19.53 -5.59
CA GLU A 224 12.90 -18.35 -4.78
C GLU A 224 11.40 -18.30 -4.44
N LEU A 225 10.57 -19.11 -5.08
CA LEU A 225 9.13 -19.17 -4.91
C LEU A 225 8.70 -20.25 -3.91
N GLU A 226 9.62 -21.13 -3.51
CA GLU A 226 9.33 -22.10 -2.45
C GLU A 226 9.36 -21.39 -1.11
N PRO A 227 8.34 -21.59 -0.24
CA PRO A 227 8.43 -21.17 1.15
C PRO A 227 9.65 -21.87 1.75
N ALA A 228 10.53 -21.10 2.41
CA ALA A 228 11.66 -21.67 3.14
C ALA A 228 11.14 -22.81 4.01
N GLY A 229 11.49 -24.04 3.64
CA GLY A 229 11.08 -25.23 4.37
C GLY A 229 11.48 -25.07 5.82
N LEU A 230 10.53 -25.21 6.73
CA LEU A 230 10.83 -25.35 8.14
C LEU A 230 11.74 -26.58 8.27
N PRO A 231 12.88 -26.49 8.94
CA PRO A 231 13.69 -27.66 9.23
C PRO A 231 12.85 -28.63 10.07
N ASN A 232 12.90 -29.89 9.72
CA ASN A 232 12.32 -31.01 10.47
C ASN A 232 12.79 -31.06 11.92
#